data_617b364f9700bbb2e2f4572f67c1602e
#
_entry.id   617b364f9700bbb2e2f4572f67c1602e
#
_cell.length_a   1.000
_cell.length_b   1.000
_cell.length_c   1.000
_cell.angle_alpha   90.00
_cell.angle_beta   90.00
_cell.angle_gamma   90.00
#
_symmetry.space_group_name_H-M   'P 1'
#
loop_
_entity.id
_entity.type
_entity.pdbx_description
1 polymer ?
#
loop_
_entity_poly.entity_id
_entity_poly.type
_entity_poly.pdbx_seq_one_letter_code
_entity_poly.pdbx_strand_id
1 'polypeptide(L)'
;RGQEPINYHGIFASHPSNDKRLKEILEEVNIKNKKGAAKTKADYFEKINGMVYGDSEESGVRKGNEFFHKDLDLYLTSPNNWEIINTPKNIIFRAPFSKAMLNVSLEDLNFRETPKEYMQRVASGFSKGEDLKINGYKGYTCLVRERTGEMRRLAVLFRERKIYQFVGYLDEQEKDFQKFDPLFMQIINSLDRLDQRGREMSKPLRVIKYIVKKGDTYKKLARGSSISYNAEDQLRLLNGDFPNRDLVVGKVIKLVR
;
A
#
# COMPACT_ATOMS: atom_id res chain seq x y z
N ARG A 1 -3.85 -22.93 23.00
CA ARG A 1 -4.16 -21.54 23.42
C ARG A 1 -4.34 -20.76 22.14
N GLY A 2 -5.60 -20.47 21.74
CA GLY A 2 -5.92 -19.68 20.56
C GLY A 2 -5.49 -18.24 20.78
N GLN A 3 -4.67 -17.72 19.87
CA GLN A 3 -4.43 -16.28 19.79
C GLN A 3 -5.66 -15.65 19.12
N GLU A 4 -6.25 -14.65 19.76
CA GLU A 4 -7.31 -13.85 19.15
C GLU A 4 -6.75 -13.11 17.92
N PRO A 5 -7.52 -13.00 16.83
CA PRO A 5 -7.08 -12.25 15.66
C PRO A 5 -6.87 -10.78 16.02
N ILE A 6 -5.72 -10.24 15.62
CA ILE A 6 -5.33 -8.85 15.87
C ILE A 6 -6.27 -7.94 15.07
N ASN A 7 -7.06 -7.13 15.77
CA ASN A 7 -7.90 -6.10 15.15
C ASN A 7 -7.04 -4.98 14.55
N TYR A 8 -6.99 -4.88 13.23
CA TYR A 8 -6.25 -3.86 12.51
C TYR A 8 -7.11 -2.59 12.30
N HIS A 9 -6.88 -1.59 13.16
CA HIS A 9 -7.31 -0.22 12.89
C HIS A 9 -6.07 0.61 12.56
N GLY A 10 -5.89 0.95 11.29
CA GLY A 10 -4.72 1.70 10.84
C GLY A 10 -4.96 3.20 10.72
N ILE A 11 -3.91 3.99 10.88
CA ILE A 11 -3.91 5.45 10.69
C ILE A 11 -4.32 5.83 9.26
N PHE A 12 -4.06 4.94 8.32
CA PHE A 12 -4.39 5.10 6.90
C PHE A 12 -5.73 4.45 6.49
N ALA A 13 -6.46 3.85 7.44
CA ALA A 13 -7.76 3.26 7.18
C ALA A 13 -8.87 4.17 7.71
N SER A 14 -9.66 4.76 6.81
CA SER A 14 -10.82 5.58 7.15
C SER A 14 -12.10 4.78 7.43
N HIS A 15 -12.04 3.44 7.37
CA HIS A 15 -13.20 2.53 7.48
C HIS A 15 -13.02 1.38 8.48
N PRO A 16 -14.13 0.76 8.93
CA PRO A 16 -14.12 -0.36 9.87
C PRO A 16 -13.22 -1.51 9.41
N SER A 17 -12.60 -2.19 10.37
CA SER A 17 -11.67 -3.30 10.13
C SER A 17 -12.23 -4.35 9.17
N ASN A 18 -11.37 -5.01 8.42
CA ASN A 18 -11.73 -6.12 7.53
C ASN A 18 -12.53 -7.21 8.26
N ASP A 19 -12.28 -7.42 9.54
CA ASP A 19 -13.00 -8.39 10.38
C ASP A 19 -14.45 -7.99 10.61
N LYS A 20 -14.75 -6.69 10.79
CA LYS A 20 -16.11 -6.21 10.91
C LYS A 20 -16.86 -6.37 9.58
N ARG A 21 -16.25 -6.02 8.47
CA ARG A 21 -16.80 -6.24 7.11
C ARG A 21 -17.02 -7.73 6.83
N LEU A 22 -16.07 -8.59 7.24
CA LEU A 22 -16.19 -10.02 7.09
C LEU A 22 -17.36 -10.58 7.91
N LYS A 23 -17.53 -10.13 9.17
CA LYS A 23 -18.68 -10.50 10.01
C LYS A 23 -19.99 -10.06 9.39
N GLU A 24 -20.10 -8.81 8.93
CA GLU A 24 -21.29 -8.28 8.27
C GLU A 24 -21.62 -9.09 7.00
N ILE A 25 -20.62 -9.43 6.18
CA ILE A 25 -20.79 -10.28 4.99
C ILE A 25 -21.24 -11.69 5.39
N LEU A 26 -20.64 -12.29 6.42
CA LEU A 26 -21.01 -13.63 6.90
C LEU A 26 -22.43 -13.65 7.47
N GLU A 27 -22.84 -12.61 8.20
CA GLU A 27 -24.21 -12.46 8.69
C GLU A 27 -25.20 -12.31 7.54
N GLU A 28 -24.91 -11.47 6.53
CA GLU A 28 -25.74 -11.36 5.32
C GLU A 28 -25.83 -12.68 4.55
N VAL A 29 -24.73 -13.40 4.42
CA VAL A 29 -24.70 -14.72 3.76
C VAL A 29 -25.54 -15.74 4.52
N ASN A 30 -25.46 -15.75 5.85
CA ASN A 30 -26.25 -16.64 6.70
C ASN A 30 -27.74 -16.33 6.62
N ILE A 31 -28.14 -15.06 6.59
CA ILE A 31 -29.52 -14.64 6.42
C ILE A 31 -30.06 -15.06 5.04
N LYS A 32 -29.26 -14.92 3.98
CA LYS A 32 -29.66 -15.28 2.60
C LYS A 32 -29.71 -16.80 2.39
N ASN A 33 -28.83 -17.56 3.02
CA ASN A 33 -28.84 -19.03 2.91
C ASN A 33 -30.07 -19.68 3.57
N LYS A 34 -30.69 -19.04 4.55
CA LYS A 34 -31.93 -19.50 5.15
C LYS A 34 -33.16 -19.40 4.22
N LYS A 35 -33.04 -18.68 3.09
CA LYS A 35 -34.17 -18.49 2.12
C LYS A 35 -34.07 -19.34 0.84
N GLY A 36 -33.23 -20.38 0.80
CA GLY A 36 -33.29 -21.44 -0.21
C GLY A 36 -33.18 -21.05 -1.69
N ALA A 37 -32.62 -19.88 -2.02
CA ALA A 37 -32.42 -19.49 -3.43
C ALA A 37 -31.19 -20.19 -4.00
N ALA A 38 -31.37 -21.08 -4.96
CA ALA A 38 -30.29 -21.65 -5.77
C ALA A 38 -29.58 -20.51 -6.50
N LYS A 39 -28.38 -20.17 -6.03
CA LYS A 39 -27.55 -19.13 -6.65
C LYS A 39 -26.97 -19.67 -7.95
N THR A 40 -27.37 -19.11 -9.08
CA THR A 40 -26.80 -19.46 -10.36
C THR A 40 -25.36 -18.92 -10.49
N LYS A 41 -24.57 -19.56 -11.35
CA LYS A 41 -23.21 -19.09 -11.67
C LYS A 41 -23.24 -17.67 -12.25
N ALA A 42 -24.31 -17.31 -12.95
CA ALA A 42 -24.54 -15.96 -13.47
C ALA A 42 -24.69 -14.93 -12.33
N ASP A 43 -25.47 -15.23 -11.28
CA ASP A 43 -25.63 -14.35 -10.11
C ASP A 43 -24.30 -14.09 -9.40
N TYR A 44 -23.43 -15.09 -9.33
CA TYR A 44 -22.09 -14.94 -8.76
C TYR A 44 -21.28 -13.90 -9.53
N PHE A 45 -21.20 -14.01 -10.86
CA PHE A 45 -20.42 -13.08 -11.68
C PHE A 45 -20.97 -11.64 -11.64
N GLU A 46 -22.28 -11.47 -11.56
CA GLU A 46 -22.87 -10.14 -11.40
C GLU A 46 -22.49 -9.49 -10.05
N LYS A 47 -22.45 -10.28 -8.96
CA LYS A 47 -22.12 -9.77 -7.63
C LYS A 47 -20.66 -9.38 -7.47
N ILE A 48 -19.73 -10.10 -8.13
CA ILE A 48 -18.31 -9.79 -8.02
C ILE A 48 -17.82 -8.76 -9.06
N ASN A 49 -18.66 -8.46 -10.06
CA ASN A 49 -18.32 -7.45 -11.07
C ASN A 49 -18.19 -6.08 -10.42
N GLY A 50 -17.06 -5.41 -10.60
CA GLY A 50 -16.73 -4.14 -9.98
C GLY A 50 -16.10 -4.24 -8.58
N MET A 51 -15.96 -5.45 -7.99
CA MET A 51 -15.26 -5.60 -6.71
C MET A 51 -13.82 -5.13 -6.82
N VAL A 52 -13.34 -4.48 -5.77
CA VAL A 52 -11.93 -4.07 -5.63
C VAL A 52 -11.02 -5.30 -5.61
N TYR A 53 -9.94 -5.24 -6.36
CA TYR A 53 -8.89 -6.25 -6.41
C TYR A 53 -7.57 -5.67 -5.87
N GLY A 54 -7.08 -6.22 -4.77
CA GLY A 54 -5.87 -5.73 -4.11
C GLY A 54 -6.09 -4.49 -3.26
N ASP A 55 -5.30 -3.46 -3.50
CA ASP A 55 -5.34 -2.20 -2.75
C ASP A 55 -6.65 -1.44 -2.94
N SER A 56 -7.10 -0.71 -1.90
CA SER A 56 -8.32 0.11 -1.92
C SER A 56 -8.00 1.61 -1.90
N GLU A 57 -8.95 2.45 -2.33
CA GLU A 57 -8.81 3.91 -2.22
C GLU A 57 -8.54 4.37 -0.79
N GLU A 58 -9.23 3.75 0.18
CA GLU A 58 -9.15 4.10 1.60
C GLU A 58 -7.82 3.73 2.25
N SER A 59 -7.15 2.72 1.71
CA SER A 59 -5.85 2.26 2.23
C SER A 59 -4.68 2.81 1.44
N GLY A 60 -4.94 3.42 0.29
CA GLY A 60 -3.94 3.81 -0.69
C GLY A 60 -3.62 2.68 -1.69
N VAL A 61 -3.19 3.06 -2.87
CA VAL A 61 -2.98 2.19 -4.04
C VAL A 61 -1.51 2.20 -4.45
N ARG A 62 -0.93 1.01 -4.62
CA ARG A 62 0.44 0.82 -5.12
C ARG A 62 0.41 0.53 -6.62
N LYS A 63 1.24 1.22 -7.39
CA LYS A 63 1.45 0.94 -8.82
C LYS A 63 2.94 1.00 -9.16
N GLY A 64 3.55 -0.15 -9.33
CA GLY A 64 5.00 -0.25 -9.50
C GLY A 64 5.75 0.24 -8.27
N ASN A 65 6.56 1.28 -8.46
CA ASN A 65 7.31 1.95 -7.39
C ASN A 65 6.63 3.22 -6.85
N GLU A 66 5.35 3.42 -7.14
CA GLU A 66 4.56 4.58 -6.74
C GLU A 66 3.46 4.18 -5.75
N PHE A 67 3.20 5.06 -4.80
CA PHE A 67 2.11 4.96 -3.82
C PHE A 67 1.22 6.20 -3.90
N PHE A 68 -0.07 5.98 -3.97
CA PHE A 68 -1.09 7.02 -4.08
C PHE A 68 -2.16 6.82 -3.00
N HIS A 69 -2.46 7.85 -2.22
CA HIS A 69 -3.54 7.81 -1.24
C HIS A 69 -4.47 9.00 -1.45
N LYS A 70 -5.69 8.73 -1.93
CA LYS A 70 -6.64 9.76 -2.35
C LYS A 70 -7.08 10.66 -1.19
N ASP A 71 -7.55 10.07 -0.09
CA ASP A 71 -8.10 10.81 1.03
C ASP A 71 -7.05 11.64 1.79
N LEU A 72 -5.81 11.20 1.80
CA LEU A 72 -4.70 11.94 2.38
C LEU A 72 -4.05 12.92 1.39
N ASP A 73 -4.50 12.93 0.13
CA ASP A 73 -3.89 13.72 -0.95
C ASP A 73 -2.36 13.52 -0.97
N LEU A 74 -1.94 12.24 -0.98
CA LEU A 74 -0.56 11.79 -0.72
C LEU A 74 -0.01 11.01 -1.90
N TYR A 75 1.19 11.38 -2.32
CA TYR A 75 2.01 10.69 -3.29
C TYR A 75 3.41 10.41 -2.73
N LEU A 76 3.92 9.22 -2.95
CA LEU A 76 5.29 8.80 -2.62
C LEU A 76 5.85 7.89 -3.70
N THR A 77 7.17 7.91 -3.90
CA THR A 77 7.86 6.96 -4.78
C THR A 77 8.95 6.22 -4.04
N SER A 78 9.21 4.99 -4.47
CA SER A 78 10.37 4.20 -4.01
C SER A 78 11.48 4.16 -5.07
N PRO A 79 12.73 3.94 -4.67
CA PRO A 79 13.78 3.55 -5.61
C PRO A 79 13.41 2.29 -6.38
N ASN A 80 14.03 2.10 -7.54
CA ASN A 80 13.80 0.90 -8.34
C ASN A 80 14.10 -0.38 -7.54
N ASN A 81 13.27 -1.40 -7.75
CA ASN A 81 13.35 -2.70 -7.09
C ASN A 81 13.11 -2.69 -5.57
N TRP A 82 12.70 -1.56 -4.98
CA TRP A 82 12.20 -1.56 -3.62
C TRP A 82 10.73 -1.94 -3.61
N GLU A 83 10.32 -2.66 -2.58
CA GLU A 83 8.93 -3.04 -2.37
C GLU A 83 8.21 -2.00 -1.51
N ILE A 84 7.00 -1.68 -1.87
CA ILE A 84 6.10 -0.87 -1.04
C ILE A 84 5.13 -1.81 -0.33
N ILE A 85 5.18 -1.82 1.00
CA ILE A 85 4.28 -2.59 1.86
C ILE A 85 3.36 -1.60 2.55
N ASN A 86 2.07 -1.69 2.23
CA ASN A 86 1.06 -0.85 2.84
C ASN A 86 0.41 -1.61 4.00
N THR A 87 0.57 -1.09 5.22
CA THR A 87 -0.02 -1.64 6.43
C THR A 87 -1.03 -0.67 7.01
N PRO A 88 -1.91 -1.08 7.92
CA PRO A 88 -2.86 -0.17 8.55
C PRO A 88 -2.24 1.01 9.31
N LYS A 89 -0.98 0.93 9.71
CA LYS A 89 -0.30 1.97 10.51
C LYS A 89 0.79 2.69 9.75
N ASN A 90 1.44 2.00 8.80
CA ASN A 90 2.65 2.50 8.16
C ASN A 90 2.68 2.13 6.68
N ILE A 91 3.33 2.96 5.89
CA ILE A 91 3.85 2.58 4.58
C ILE A 91 5.32 2.21 4.79
N ILE A 92 5.72 1.02 4.37
CA ILE A 92 7.08 0.53 4.51
C ILE A 92 7.69 0.40 3.12
N PHE A 93 8.79 1.10 2.89
CA PHE A 93 9.64 0.94 1.73
C PHE A 93 10.77 -0.01 2.09
N ARG A 94 10.83 -1.17 1.44
CA ARG A 94 11.78 -2.23 1.74
C ARG A 94 12.74 -2.45 0.58
N ALA A 95 14.03 -2.34 0.84
CA ALA A 95 15.08 -2.63 -0.12
C ALA A 95 15.11 -4.13 -0.50
N PRO A 96 15.67 -4.49 -1.69
CA PRO A 96 15.91 -5.88 -2.05
C PRO A 96 16.66 -6.63 -0.96
N PHE A 97 16.26 -7.89 -0.73
CA PHE A 97 16.80 -8.77 0.31
C PHE A 97 16.63 -8.22 1.74
N SER A 98 15.67 -7.31 1.93
CA SER A 98 15.35 -6.65 3.22
C SER A 98 16.51 -5.92 3.90
N LYS A 99 17.55 -5.54 3.15
CA LYS A 99 18.75 -4.90 3.69
C LYS A 99 18.51 -3.54 4.35
N ALA A 100 17.51 -2.82 3.92
CA ALA A 100 17.14 -1.52 4.48
C ALA A 100 15.63 -1.32 4.41
N MET A 101 15.09 -0.56 5.35
CA MET A 101 13.68 -0.21 5.41
C MET A 101 13.50 1.27 5.75
N LEU A 102 12.52 1.91 5.12
CA LEU A 102 12.01 3.22 5.51
C LEU A 102 10.55 3.09 5.88
N ASN A 103 10.22 3.36 7.13
CA ASN A 103 8.85 3.42 7.61
C ASN A 103 8.33 4.84 7.50
N VAL A 104 7.11 4.98 6.97
CA VAL A 104 6.37 6.24 6.94
C VAL A 104 5.12 6.09 7.77
N SER A 105 4.95 6.94 8.77
CA SER A 105 3.74 7.02 9.60
C SER A 105 3.15 8.41 9.58
N LEU A 106 1.89 8.52 9.98
CA LEU A 106 1.13 9.76 10.00
C LEU A 106 0.59 10.02 11.40
N GLU A 107 0.80 11.22 11.90
CA GLU A 107 0.21 11.70 13.16
C GLU A 107 -0.51 13.02 12.98
N ASP A 108 -1.42 13.33 13.90
CA ASP A 108 -2.05 14.64 13.98
C ASP A 108 -1.13 15.61 14.74
N LEU A 109 -0.98 16.81 14.22
CA LEU A 109 -0.28 17.89 14.89
C LEU A 109 -1.15 18.45 16.04
N ASN A 110 -0.86 18.02 17.26
CA ASN A 110 -1.63 18.38 18.44
C ASN A 110 -1.09 19.62 19.18
N PHE A 111 0.14 20.04 18.85
CA PHE A 111 0.84 21.15 19.51
C PHE A 111 1.28 22.19 18.47
N ARG A 112 1.45 23.45 18.95
CA ARG A 112 2.08 24.49 18.13
C ARG A 112 3.60 24.36 18.26
N GLU A 113 4.19 23.49 17.46
CA GLU A 113 5.63 23.27 17.41
C GLU A 113 6.13 23.30 15.97
N THR A 114 7.39 23.65 15.78
CA THR A 114 8.08 23.56 14.51
C THR A 114 8.56 22.13 14.27
N PRO A 115 8.86 21.72 13.02
CA PRO A 115 9.42 20.41 12.73
C PRO A 115 10.71 20.11 13.54
N LYS A 116 11.54 21.12 13.77
CA LYS A 116 12.77 21.00 14.58
C LYS A 116 12.46 20.74 16.05
N GLU A 117 11.54 21.49 16.64
CA GLU A 117 11.10 21.29 18.04
C GLU A 117 10.47 19.91 18.24
N TYR A 118 9.63 19.50 17.27
CA TYR A 118 9.08 18.15 17.26
C TYR A 118 10.21 17.09 17.27
N MET A 119 11.19 17.24 16.37
CA MET A 119 12.32 16.29 16.30
C MET A 119 13.13 16.28 17.59
N GLN A 120 13.35 17.43 18.23
CA GLN A 120 14.04 17.53 19.52
C GLN A 120 13.30 16.84 20.65
N ARG A 121 11.97 16.81 20.58
CA ARG A 121 11.13 16.13 21.57
C ARG A 121 11.11 14.61 21.40
N VAL A 122 11.08 14.11 20.15
CA VAL A 122 10.91 12.68 19.88
C VAL A 122 12.23 11.92 19.70
N ALA A 123 13.31 12.62 19.36
CA ALA A 123 14.63 12.04 19.14
C ALA A 123 15.67 12.68 20.05
N SER A 124 16.31 11.88 20.89
CA SER A 124 17.42 12.33 21.73
C SER A 124 18.77 12.09 21.05
N GLY A 125 19.70 13.05 21.22
CA GLY A 125 21.11 12.85 20.82
C GLY A 125 21.34 12.77 19.30
N PHE A 126 20.54 13.44 18.48
CA PHE A 126 20.76 13.47 17.04
C PHE A 126 21.94 14.39 16.65
N SER A 127 22.61 14.02 15.57
CA SER A 127 23.65 14.81 14.92
C SER A 127 23.24 15.18 13.49
N LYS A 128 23.83 16.25 12.95
CA LYS A 128 23.64 16.69 11.56
C LYS A 128 22.16 16.86 11.18
N GLY A 129 21.45 17.65 11.96
CA GLY A 129 20.06 17.99 11.64
C GLY A 129 19.99 19.20 10.72
N GLU A 130 19.04 19.18 9.78
CA GLU A 130 18.80 20.24 8.81
C GLU A 130 17.31 20.45 8.53
N ASP A 131 16.95 21.70 8.24
CA ASP A 131 15.60 22.04 7.81
C ASP A 131 15.31 21.49 6.41
N LEU A 132 14.10 20.99 6.20
CA LEU A 132 13.59 20.53 4.92
C LEU A 132 12.48 21.44 4.41
N LYS A 133 12.48 21.66 3.09
CA LYS A 133 11.36 22.27 2.37
C LYS A 133 11.12 21.47 1.08
N ILE A 134 10.09 20.65 1.07
CA ILE A 134 9.82 19.69 0.00
C ILE A 134 8.38 19.90 -0.46
N ASN A 135 8.15 20.25 -1.72
CA ASN A 135 6.82 20.33 -2.34
C ASN A 135 5.77 21.09 -1.50
N GLY A 136 6.19 22.16 -0.83
CA GLY A 136 5.34 22.99 0.05
C GLY A 136 5.25 22.48 1.51
N TYR A 137 5.80 21.32 1.85
CA TYR A 137 5.94 20.85 3.22
C TYR A 137 7.14 21.50 3.90
N LYS A 138 6.97 21.89 5.16
CA LYS A 138 8.08 22.29 6.04
C LYS A 138 8.48 21.07 6.85
N GLY A 139 9.78 20.82 7.00
CA GLY A 139 10.25 19.65 7.70
C GLY A 139 11.60 19.83 8.37
N TYR A 140 12.04 18.76 8.98
CA TYR A 140 13.35 18.63 9.58
C TYR A 140 13.84 17.19 9.44
N THR A 141 15.13 17.01 9.18
CA THR A 141 15.73 15.67 9.13
C THR A 141 17.01 15.63 9.95
N CYS A 142 17.35 14.46 10.46
CA CYS A 142 18.59 14.24 11.20
C CYS A 142 19.05 12.78 11.13
N LEU A 143 20.30 12.56 11.50
CA LEU A 143 20.85 11.25 11.77
C LEU A 143 20.90 10.99 13.26
N VAL A 144 20.47 9.82 13.68
CA VAL A 144 20.53 9.36 15.07
C VAL A 144 21.40 8.11 15.12
N ARG A 145 22.29 8.07 16.12
CA ARG A 145 23.03 6.85 16.45
C ARG A 145 22.38 6.24 17.69
N GLU A 146 21.86 5.05 17.53
CA GLU A 146 21.30 4.29 18.64
C GLU A 146 22.37 3.84 19.63
N ARG A 147 21.97 3.42 20.83
CA ARG A 147 22.91 2.89 21.84
C ARG A 147 23.64 1.63 21.37
N THR A 148 23.04 0.87 20.47
CA THR A 148 23.61 -0.30 19.79
C THR A 148 24.69 0.08 18.77
N GLY A 149 24.84 1.36 18.45
CA GLY A 149 25.74 1.88 17.40
C GLY A 149 25.10 1.99 16.01
N GLU A 150 23.89 1.51 15.85
CA GLU A 150 23.15 1.59 14.59
C GLU A 150 22.78 3.02 14.25
N MET A 151 22.85 3.32 12.95
CA MET A 151 22.47 4.62 12.41
C MET A 151 21.03 4.58 11.89
N ARG A 152 20.28 5.65 12.13
CA ARG A 152 18.95 5.86 11.57
C ARG A 152 18.84 7.23 10.91
N ARG A 153 18.11 7.28 9.80
CA ARG A 153 17.61 8.53 9.22
C ARG A 153 16.24 8.81 9.79
N LEU A 154 16.09 9.96 10.45
CA LEU A 154 14.78 10.46 10.86
C LEU A 154 14.44 11.69 10.02
N ALA A 155 13.20 11.80 9.59
CA ALA A 155 12.67 13.03 9.02
C ALA A 155 11.20 13.21 9.40
N VAL A 156 10.79 14.47 9.50
CA VAL A 156 9.40 14.85 9.67
C VAL A 156 9.05 15.93 8.65
N LEU A 157 7.88 15.82 8.07
CA LEU A 157 7.33 16.80 7.13
C LEU A 157 5.93 17.19 7.60
N PHE A 158 5.72 18.48 7.81
CA PHE A 158 4.48 19.06 8.32
C PHE A 158 3.67 19.66 7.19
N ARG A 159 2.40 19.32 7.14
CA ARG A 159 1.42 19.95 6.26
C ARG A 159 0.08 20.06 6.97
N GLU A 160 -0.46 21.26 7.05
CA GLU A 160 -1.72 21.54 7.73
C GLU A 160 -1.66 21.07 9.20
N ARG A 161 -2.48 20.09 9.56
CA ARG A 161 -2.49 19.48 10.90
C ARG A 161 -1.93 18.05 10.91
N LYS A 162 -1.12 17.68 9.93
CA LYS A 162 -0.55 16.34 9.79
C LYS A 162 0.97 16.39 9.84
N ILE A 163 1.54 15.39 10.50
CA ILE A 163 2.97 15.12 10.61
C ILE A 163 3.24 13.80 9.91
N TYR A 164 3.99 13.86 8.83
CA TYR A 164 4.51 12.68 8.15
C TYR A 164 5.89 12.38 8.76
N GLN A 165 6.01 11.22 9.40
CA GLN A 165 7.26 10.78 10.03
C GLN A 165 7.92 9.72 9.17
N PHE A 166 9.22 9.82 9.01
CA PHE A 166 10.04 8.89 8.25
C PHE A 166 11.13 8.36 9.16
N VAL A 167 11.28 7.03 9.21
CA VAL A 167 12.32 6.33 9.97
C VAL A 167 13.02 5.34 9.05
N GLY A 168 14.23 5.68 8.61
CA GLY A 168 15.08 4.83 7.78
C GLY A 168 16.12 4.10 8.63
N TYR A 169 16.23 2.77 8.44
CA TYR A 169 17.16 1.90 9.17
C TYR A 169 17.59 0.72 8.32
N LEU A 170 18.67 0.07 8.76
CA LEU A 170 19.19 -1.12 8.12
C LEU A 170 18.71 -2.39 8.84
N ASP A 171 18.71 -3.51 8.13
CA ASP A 171 18.67 -4.84 8.71
C ASP A 171 19.95 -5.10 9.53
N GLU A 172 19.86 -5.95 10.55
CA GLU A 172 20.98 -6.26 11.46
C GLU A 172 22.26 -6.76 10.76
N GLN A 173 22.10 -7.40 9.60
CA GLN A 173 23.20 -7.94 8.81
C GLN A 173 23.83 -6.93 7.87
N GLU A 174 23.16 -5.82 7.55
CA GLU A 174 23.68 -4.76 6.68
C GLU A 174 24.39 -3.69 7.51
N LYS A 175 25.56 -3.24 7.09
CA LYS A 175 26.40 -2.27 7.83
C LYS A 175 26.64 -0.97 7.07
N ASP A 176 26.38 -0.94 5.78
CA ASP A 176 26.66 0.21 4.93
C ASP A 176 25.48 1.19 4.91
N PHE A 177 25.31 1.94 5.99
CA PHE A 177 24.27 2.97 6.10
C PHE A 177 24.45 4.07 5.05
N GLN A 178 25.69 4.43 4.69
CA GLN A 178 25.97 5.50 3.73
C GLN A 178 25.44 5.18 2.33
N LYS A 179 25.36 3.91 1.98
CA LYS A 179 24.78 3.45 0.73
C LYS A 179 23.26 3.66 0.67
N PHE A 180 22.55 3.48 1.78
CA PHE A 180 21.10 3.52 1.82
C PHE A 180 20.53 4.89 2.21
N ASP A 181 21.28 5.71 2.93
CA ASP A 181 20.83 7.03 3.38
C ASP A 181 20.37 7.96 2.24
N PRO A 182 21.09 8.05 1.10
CA PRO A 182 20.61 8.81 -0.06
C PRO A 182 19.31 8.27 -0.64
N LEU A 183 19.06 6.94 -0.57
CA LEU A 183 17.83 6.32 -1.04
C LEU A 183 16.66 6.60 -0.09
N PHE A 184 16.91 6.67 1.23
CA PHE A 184 15.92 7.16 2.18
C PHE A 184 15.54 8.61 1.87
N MET A 185 16.53 9.47 1.64
CA MET A 185 16.27 10.86 1.27
C MET A 185 15.54 11.00 -0.08
N GLN A 186 15.79 10.10 -1.04
CA GLN A 186 15.03 10.05 -2.29
C GLN A 186 13.53 9.80 -2.03
N ILE A 187 13.18 8.86 -1.15
CA ILE A 187 11.78 8.59 -0.77
C ILE A 187 11.19 9.80 -0.04
N ILE A 188 11.90 10.35 0.95
CA ILE A 188 11.46 11.52 1.73
C ILE A 188 11.17 12.70 0.81
N ASN A 189 12.08 12.97 -0.13
CA ASN A 189 11.96 14.08 -1.10
C ASN A 189 10.84 13.87 -2.13
N SER A 190 10.34 12.64 -2.28
CA SER A 190 9.24 12.34 -3.20
C SER A 190 7.85 12.65 -2.63
N LEU A 191 7.74 12.97 -1.33
CA LEU A 191 6.45 13.30 -0.73
C LEU A 191 5.81 14.49 -1.44
N ASP A 192 4.64 14.28 -2.00
CA ASP A 192 3.90 15.32 -2.72
C ASP A 192 2.38 15.12 -2.58
N ARG A 193 1.64 16.06 -3.15
CA ARG A 193 0.19 15.97 -3.35
C ARG A 193 -0.12 15.19 -4.63
N LEU A 194 -1.35 14.69 -4.71
CA LEU A 194 -1.84 14.11 -5.95
C LEU A 194 -2.13 15.20 -6.98
N ASP A 195 -1.44 15.14 -8.10
CA ASP A 195 -1.82 15.83 -9.32
C ASP A 195 -3.02 15.13 -10.00
N GLN A 196 -3.42 15.58 -11.18
CA GLN A 196 -4.51 14.96 -11.94
C GLN A 196 -4.19 13.49 -12.28
N ARG A 197 -2.95 13.17 -12.68
CA ARG A 197 -2.49 11.80 -12.93
C ARG A 197 -2.56 10.96 -11.66
N GLY A 198 -2.05 11.48 -10.54
CA GLY A 198 -2.08 10.81 -9.24
C GLY A 198 -3.49 10.45 -8.79
N ARG A 199 -4.47 11.33 -9.02
CA ARG A 199 -5.89 11.05 -8.72
C ARG A 199 -6.47 9.93 -9.59
N GLU A 200 -6.09 9.84 -10.85
CA GLU A 200 -6.47 8.70 -11.69
C GLU A 200 -5.77 7.41 -11.26
N MET A 201 -4.49 7.50 -10.93
CA MET A 201 -3.71 6.34 -10.49
C MET A 201 -4.09 5.85 -9.08
N SER A 202 -4.72 6.66 -8.24
CA SER A 202 -5.24 6.25 -6.93
C SER A 202 -6.51 5.40 -7.00
N LYS A 203 -7.08 5.21 -8.20
CA LYS A 203 -8.22 4.29 -8.39
C LYS A 203 -7.76 2.83 -8.23
N PRO A 204 -8.48 2.03 -7.43
CA PRO A 204 -8.16 0.64 -7.22
C PRO A 204 -8.43 -0.19 -8.48
N LEU A 205 -7.74 -1.29 -8.61
CA LEU A 205 -8.06 -2.29 -9.62
C LEU A 205 -9.39 -2.95 -9.28
N ARG A 206 -10.14 -3.34 -10.32
CA ARG A 206 -11.44 -3.98 -10.15
C ARG A 206 -11.54 -5.28 -10.92
N VAL A 207 -12.24 -6.23 -10.33
CA VAL A 207 -12.64 -7.45 -11.01
C VAL A 207 -13.74 -7.12 -12.01
N ILE A 208 -13.54 -7.51 -13.26
CA ILE A 208 -14.56 -7.38 -14.29
C ILE A 208 -14.95 -8.74 -14.86
N LYS A 209 -16.22 -8.89 -15.17
CA LYS A 209 -16.76 -10.03 -15.90
C LYS A 209 -16.33 -9.97 -17.36
N TYR A 210 -15.80 -11.07 -17.90
CA TYR A 210 -15.37 -11.17 -19.29
C TYR A 210 -15.81 -12.49 -19.90
N ILE A 211 -16.32 -12.45 -21.13
CA ILE A 211 -16.67 -13.64 -21.92
C ILE A 211 -15.52 -13.95 -22.87
N VAL A 212 -14.95 -15.14 -22.73
CA VAL A 212 -13.81 -15.60 -23.54
C VAL A 212 -14.18 -15.65 -25.01
N LYS A 213 -13.38 -14.99 -25.84
CA LYS A 213 -13.53 -14.95 -27.32
C LYS A 213 -12.58 -15.91 -27.99
N LYS A 214 -12.86 -16.23 -29.25
CA LYS A 214 -11.96 -17.04 -30.08
C LYS A 214 -10.59 -16.34 -30.20
N GLY A 215 -9.51 -17.08 -29.92
CA GLY A 215 -8.14 -16.58 -29.97
C GLY A 215 -7.68 -15.86 -28.68
N ASP A 216 -8.48 -15.87 -27.61
CA ASP A 216 -8.02 -15.43 -26.31
C ASP A 216 -7.15 -16.51 -25.65
N THR A 217 -6.09 -16.02 -24.97
CA THR A 217 -5.24 -16.81 -24.08
C THR A 217 -5.00 -16.02 -22.80
N TYR A 218 -4.69 -16.68 -21.69
CA TYR A 218 -4.33 -15.98 -20.45
C TYR A 218 -3.17 -15.01 -20.66
N LYS A 219 -2.15 -15.40 -21.43
CA LYS A 219 -1.02 -14.54 -21.79
C LYS A 219 -1.45 -13.27 -22.52
N LYS A 220 -2.39 -13.38 -23.49
CA LYS A 220 -2.92 -12.23 -24.23
C LYS A 220 -3.76 -11.32 -23.33
N LEU A 221 -4.63 -11.89 -22.48
CA LEU A 221 -5.48 -11.14 -21.56
C LEU A 221 -4.67 -10.46 -20.45
N ALA A 222 -3.59 -11.11 -19.98
CA ALA A 222 -2.67 -10.56 -19.00
C ALA A 222 -1.97 -9.27 -19.48
N ARG A 223 -1.62 -9.19 -20.78
CA ARG A 223 -1.04 -7.96 -21.36
C ARG A 223 -1.99 -6.76 -21.33
N GLY A 224 -3.28 -7.00 -21.31
CA GLY A 224 -4.31 -5.96 -21.19
C GLY A 224 -4.84 -5.78 -19.77
N SER A 225 -4.27 -6.48 -18.79
CA SER A 225 -4.60 -6.34 -17.38
C SER A 225 -3.76 -5.23 -16.72
N SER A 226 -4.33 -4.58 -15.73
CA SER A 226 -3.60 -3.60 -14.89
C SER A 226 -2.83 -4.25 -13.74
N ILE A 227 -2.76 -5.56 -13.65
CA ILE A 227 -1.94 -6.28 -12.66
C ILE A 227 -0.46 -6.08 -13.01
N SER A 228 0.32 -5.53 -12.09
CA SER A 228 1.71 -5.12 -12.34
C SER A 228 2.72 -6.28 -12.35
N TYR A 229 2.41 -7.40 -11.71
CA TYR A 229 3.36 -8.52 -11.54
C TYR A 229 2.66 -9.87 -11.75
N ASN A 230 3.30 -10.79 -12.50
CA ASN A 230 2.78 -12.15 -12.78
C ASN A 230 1.29 -12.17 -13.16
N ALA A 231 0.85 -11.22 -14.00
CA ALA A 231 -0.55 -11.03 -14.33
C ALA A 231 -1.21 -12.30 -14.90
N GLU A 232 -0.50 -13.10 -15.69
CA GLU A 232 -1.03 -14.36 -16.23
C GLU A 232 -1.35 -15.35 -15.12
N ASP A 233 -0.41 -15.60 -14.22
CA ASP A 233 -0.59 -16.54 -13.11
C ASP A 233 -1.69 -16.07 -12.15
N GLN A 234 -1.72 -14.77 -11.85
CA GLN A 234 -2.76 -14.20 -11.00
C GLN A 234 -4.15 -14.34 -11.64
N LEU A 235 -4.29 -14.11 -12.94
CA LEU A 235 -5.55 -14.32 -13.65
C LEU A 235 -5.95 -15.80 -13.68
N ARG A 236 -5.00 -16.72 -13.84
CA ARG A 236 -5.24 -18.18 -13.77
C ARG A 236 -5.72 -18.57 -12.37
N LEU A 237 -5.04 -18.12 -11.30
CA LEU A 237 -5.43 -18.36 -9.92
C LEU A 237 -6.83 -17.81 -9.63
N LEU A 238 -7.11 -16.57 -10.04
CA LEU A 238 -8.40 -15.92 -9.85
C LEU A 238 -9.56 -16.70 -10.46
N ASN A 239 -9.29 -17.45 -11.57
CA ASN A 239 -10.29 -18.24 -12.29
C ASN A 239 -10.28 -19.74 -11.97
N GLY A 240 -9.34 -20.20 -11.09
CA GLY A 240 -9.16 -21.62 -10.77
C GLY A 240 -8.59 -22.44 -11.92
N ASP A 241 -7.84 -21.79 -12.81
CA ASP A 241 -7.22 -22.39 -13.99
C ASP A 241 -5.68 -22.49 -13.90
N PHE A 242 -5.11 -22.21 -12.70
CA PHE A 242 -3.68 -22.36 -12.43
C PHE A 242 -3.32 -23.86 -12.27
N PRO A 243 -2.13 -24.34 -12.72
CA PRO A 243 -1.12 -23.54 -13.42
C PRO A 243 -1.34 -23.44 -14.96
N ASN A 244 -2.02 -24.37 -15.61
CA ASN A 244 -1.93 -24.52 -17.06
C ASN A 244 -3.26 -24.78 -17.80
N ARG A 245 -4.43 -24.64 -17.12
CA ARG A 245 -5.71 -24.88 -17.79
C ARG A 245 -5.98 -23.76 -18.80
N ASP A 246 -6.36 -24.16 -20.02
CA ASP A 246 -6.67 -23.23 -21.10
C ASP A 246 -8.07 -22.62 -20.98
N LEU A 247 -8.24 -21.47 -21.64
CA LEU A 247 -9.52 -20.79 -21.76
C LEU A 247 -10.46 -21.55 -22.71
N VAL A 248 -11.73 -21.58 -22.32
CA VAL A 248 -12.80 -22.15 -23.18
C VAL A 248 -13.64 -21.01 -23.72
N VAL A 249 -13.79 -20.93 -25.05
CA VAL A 249 -14.58 -19.92 -25.74
C VAL A 249 -16.03 -19.94 -25.23
N GLY A 250 -16.58 -18.75 -24.93
CA GLY A 250 -17.92 -18.59 -24.38
C GLY A 250 -17.97 -18.72 -22.83
N LYS A 251 -16.91 -19.23 -22.18
CA LYS A 251 -16.84 -19.27 -20.71
C LYS A 251 -16.75 -17.84 -20.14
N VAL A 252 -17.49 -17.58 -19.07
CA VAL A 252 -17.33 -16.35 -18.29
C VAL A 252 -16.16 -16.51 -17.32
N ILE A 253 -15.27 -15.54 -17.33
CA ILE A 253 -14.09 -15.46 -16.46
C ILE A 253 -14.01 -14.09 -15.78
N LYS A 254 -13.14 -13.99 -14.78
CA LYS A 254 -12.77 -12.76 -14.08
C LYS A 254 -11.50 -12.19 -14.73
N LEU A 255 -11.53 -10.91 -15.10
CA LEU A 255 -10.34 -10.12 -15.41
C LEU A 255 -10.16 -9.03 -14.38
N VAL A 256 -9.02 -8.37 -14.38
CA VAL A 256 -8.68 -7.26 -13.50
C VAL A 256 -8.24 -6.06 -14.35
N ARG A 257 -8.91 -4.93 -14.13
CA ARG A 257 -8.61 -3.64 -14.78
C ARG A 257 -8.70 -2.49 -13.81
#